data_b549ab08f8d7770cb387e7109d6ab535
#
_entry.id   b549ab08f8d7770cb387e7109d6ab535
#
_cell.length_a   1.000
_cell.length_b   1.000
_cell.length_c   1.000
_cell.angle_alpha   90.00
_cell.angle_beta   90.00
_cell.angle_gamma   90.00
#
_symmetry.space_group_name_H-M   'P 1'
#
loop_
_entity.id
_entity.type
_entity.pdbx_description
1 polymer ?
#
loop_
_entity_poly.entity_id
_entity_poly.type
_entity_poly.pdbx_seq_one_letter_code
_entity_poly.pdbx_strand_id
1 'polypeptide(L)'
;TLSDNFNYVFVGLRRVGKSYLMYQQIHHLIETGISPEEILFFNFEDERIAGMDTEHLDMIKRCYEEMYSHRPIFFLDEIQIVPHWEQFVRRLADQKYRVYVTGSNAKMLSKDIATTLGGRFMIQYVYPFSFREYLSSNGVQLDKLWIYKNRSEVVRHFDTYFRFGGFPELLVAEGQEKRQWLSSLFNKIFFGDLVARYSIRNDMALKVLIRKLAESVKQPSSFTRLANLVSSTGKKITTDTII
;
A
#
# COMPACT_ATOMS: atom_id res chain seq x y z
N THR A 1 4.94 -17.66 -2.78
CA THR A 1 5.06 -18.01 -1.36
C THR A 1 6.21 -17.21 -0.78
N LEU A 2 6.00 -16.55 0.36
CA LEU A 2 7.06 -15.83 1.07
C LEU A 2 7.96 -16.83 1.80
N SER A 3 9.24 -16.50 1.91
CA SER A 3 10.18 -17.36 2.66
C SER A 3 10.00 -17.12 4.17
N ASP A 4 9.97 -18.20 4.92
CA ASP A 4 9.81 -18.17 6.38
C ASP A 4 11.04 -17.62 7.14
N ASN A 5 12.13 -17.42 6.44
CA ASN A 5 13.40 -16.97 7.01
C ASN A 5 13.57 -15.45 7.05
N PHE A 6 12.60 -14.69 6.53
CA PHE A 6 12.70 -13.23 6.45
C PHE A 6 11.50 -12.54 7.09
N ASN A 7 11.75 -11.34 7.56
CA ASN A 7 10.70 -10.39 7.90
C ASN A 7 10.31 -9.59 6.66
N TYR A 8 9.07 -9.14 6.58
CA TYR A 8 8.54 -8.46 5.40
C TYR A 8 7.89 -7.13 5.71
N VAL A 9 8.12 -6.17 4.83
CA VAL A 9 7.40 -4.89 4.79
C VAL A 9 6.60 -4.85 3.49
N PHE A 10 5.28 -4.86 3.59
CA PHE A 10 4.39 -4.69 2.44
C PHE A 10 4.08 -3.22 2.23
N VAL A 11 4.52 -2.67 1.12
CA VAL A 11 4.39 -1.25 0.78
C VAL A 11 3.55 -1.09 -0.48
N GLY A 12 2.60 -0.18 -0.46
CA GLY A 12 1.76 0.09 -1.62
C GLY A 12 0.69 1.13 -1.30
N LEU A 13 0.00 1.58 -2.33
CA LEU A 13 -1.10 2.53 -2.18
C LEU A 13 -2.18 1.99 -1.24
N ARG A 14 -3.02 2.88 -0.73
CA ARG A 14 -4.25 2.47 -0.04
C ARG A 14 -5.11 1.60 -0.96
N ARG A 15 -5.76 0.57 -0.41
CA ARG A 15 -6.71 -0.30 -1.10
C ARG A 15 -6.14 -1.17 -2.24
N VAL A 16 -4.82 -1.40 -2.27
CA VAL A 16 -4.19 -2.34 -3.22
C VAL A 16 -4.16 -3.79 -2.74
N GLY A 17 -4.67 -4.06 -1.51
CA GLY A 17 -4.73 -5.41 -0.96
C GLY A 17 -3.59 -5.80 -0.01
N LYS A 18 -2.85 -4.85 0.59
CA LYS A 18 -1.78 -5.15 1.56
C LYS A 18 -2.24 -6.01 2.74
N SER A 19 -3.31 -5.60 3.41
CA SER A 19 -3.90 -6.36 4.52
C SER A 19 -4.38 -7.74 4.06
N TYR A 20 -4.92 -7.83 2.85
CA TYR A 20 -5.35 -9.11 2.27
C TYR A 20 -4.18 -10.06 2.05
N LEU A 21 -3.04 -9.54 1.61
CA LEU A 21 -1.80 -10.32 1.48
C LEU A 21 -1.31 -10.84 2.85
N MET A 22 -1.46 -10.04 3.93
CA MET A 22 -1.21 -10.53 5.29
C MET A 22 -2.15 -11.67 5.66
N TYR A 23 -3.45 -11.55 5.39
CA TYR A 23 -4.41 -12.62 5.67
C TYR A 23 -4.10 -13.90 4.89
N GLN A 24 -3.69 -13.78 3.64
CA GLN A 24 -3.23 -14.92 2.86
C GLN A 24 -2.00 -15.59 3.48
N GLN A 25 -1.05 -14.80 3.97
CA GLN A 25 0.13 -15.34 4.65
C GLN A 25 -0.23 -16.00 5.98
N ILE A 26 -1.12 -15.41 6.77
CA ILE A 26 -1.66 -16.01 8.01
C ILE A 26 -2.32 -17.35 7.69
N HIS A 27 -3.20 -17.39 6.70
CA HIS A 27 -3.89 -18.61 6.29
C HIS A 27 -2.89 -19.69 5.87
N HIS A 28 -1.89 -19.32 5.06
CA HIS A 28 -0.83 -20.25 4.65
C HIS A 28 -0.04 -20.82 5.84
N LEU A 29 0.28 -19.99 6.83
CA LEU A 29 0.97 -20.45 8.05
C LEU A 29 0.13 -21.44 8.83
N ILE A 30 -1.16 -21.18 9.00
CA ILE A 30 -2.08 -22.10 9.67
C ILE A 30 -2.19 -23.42 8.91
N GLU A 31 -2.30 -23.38 7.57
CA GLU A 31 -2.31 -24.60 6.74
C GLU A 31 -1.02 -25.42 6.83
N THR A 32 0.11 -24.77 7.10
CA THR A 32 1.41 -25.43 7.29
C THR A 32 1.66 -25.90 8.73
N GLY A 33 0.69 -25.72 9.64
CA GLY A 33 0.70 -26.28 10.98
C GLY A 33 1.06 -25.30 12.11
N ILE A 34 1.17 -24.00 11.83
CA ILE A 34 1.31 -22.97 12.87
C ILE A 34 -0.03 -22.81 13.59
N SER A 35 0.00 -22.85 14.93
CA SER A 35 -1.21 -22.61 15.72
C SER A 35 -1.70 -21.16 15.56
N PRO A 36 -3.04 -20.92 15.45
CA PRO A 36 -3.59 -19.58 15.51
C PRO A 36 -3.16 -18.77 16.75
N GLU A 37 -2.90 -19.45 17.86
CA GLU A 37 -2.40 -18.83 19.09
C GLU A 37 -0.97 -18.28 18.97
N GLU A 38 -0.20 -18.71 17.98
CA GLU A 38 1.13 -18.18 17.68
C GLU A 38 1.08 -16.92 16.80
N ILE A 39 -0.11 -16.52 16.34
CA ILE A 39 -0.28 -15.39 15.42
C ILE A 39 -0.83 -14.19 16.18
N LEU A 40 -0.02 -13.12 16.26
CA LEU A 40 -0.47 -11.83 16.79
C LEU A 40 -0.73 -10.89 15.62
N PHE A 41 -2.01 -10.71 15.28
CA PHE A 41 -2.45 -9.73 14.28
C PHE A 41 -2.97 -8.47 14.96
N PHE A 42 -2.49 -7.31 14.52
CA PHE A 42 -2.90 -6.02 15.05
C PHE A 42 -3.06 -4.99 13.91
N ASN A 43 -4.25 -4.37 13.84
CA ASN A 43 -4.55 -3.32 12.87
C ASN A 43 -4.56 -1.95 13.55
N PHE A 44 -3.61 -1.08 13.20
CA PHE A 44 -3.46 0.24 13.79
C PHE A 44 -4.39 1.32 13.18
N GLU A 45 -5.18 1.00 12.15
CA GLU A 45 -6.27 1.89 11.67
C GLU A 45 -7.55 1.74 12.51
N ASP A 46 -7.61 0.83 13.48
CA ASP A 46 -8.75 0.67 14.37
C ASP A 46 -8.87 1.90 15.29
N GLU A 47 -10.01 2.59 15.24
CA GLU A 47 -10.24 3.81 16.01
C GLU A 47 -10.21 3.60 17.53
N ARG A 48 -10.44 2.36 18.01
CA ARG A 48 -10.42 2.00 19.44
C ARG A 48 -9.03 2.14 20.06
N ILE A 49 -8.00 2.12 19.24
CA ILE A 49 -6.61 2.22 19.65
C ILE A 49 -5.94 3.50 19.17
N ALA A 50 -6.74 4.49 18.77
CA ALA A 50 -6.23 5.78 18.32
C ALA A 50 -5.37 6.45 19.42
N GLY A 51 -4.21 7.00 19.03
CA GLY A 51 -3.29 7.66 19.95
C GLY A 51 -2.25 6.72 20.60
N MET A 52 -2.15 5.48 20.16
CA MET A 52 -1.05 4.59 20.59
C MET A 52 0.31 5.16 20.25
N ASP A 53 1.26 4.92 21.14
CA ASP A 53 2.69 5.22 21.00
C ASP A 53 3.55 3.95 21.13
N THR A 54 4.86 4.13 21.18
CA THR A 54 5.81 3.02 21.23
C THR A 54 5.72 2.20 22.53
N GLU A 55 5.30 2.82 23.64
CA GLU A 55 5.14 2.11 24.93
C GLU A 55 3.98 1.13 24.86
N HIS A 56 2.90 1.48 24.17
CA HIS A 56 1.77 0.61 23.93
C HIS A 56 2.15 -0.61 23.07
N LEU A 57 3.08 -0.46 22.12
CA LEU A 57 3.59 -1.59 21.35
C LEU A 57 4.30 -2.63 22.23
N ASP A 58 5.08 -2.18 23.20
CA ASP A 58 5.71 -3.07 24.18
C ASP A 58 4.69 -3.71 25.12
N MET A 59 3.64 -2.99 25.46
CA MET A 59 2.54 -3.54 26.25
C MET A 59 1.79 -4.65 25.52
N ILE A 60 1.48 -4.47 24.22
CA ILE A 60 0.86 -5.52 23.40
C ILE A 60 1.71 -6.80 23.44
N LYS A 61 3.03 -6.68 23.24
CA LYS A 61 3.94 -7.81 23.29
C LYS A 61 3.91 -8.51 24.65
N ARG A 62 3.99 -7.76 25.75
CA ARG A 62 3.96 -8.31 27.11
C ARG A 62 2.63 -9.01 27.42
N CYS A 63 1.49 -8.38 27.11
CA CYS A 63 0.19 -8.99 27.32
C CYS A 63 0.06 -10.31 26.56
N TYR A 64 0.57 -10.38 25.34
CA TYR A 64 0.56 -11.64 24.60
C TYR A 64 1.43 -12.71 25.28
N GLU A 65 2.65 -12.37 25.72
CA GLU A 65 3.58 -13.29 26.38
C GLU A 65 3.06 -13.75 27.77
N GLU A 66 2.19 -12.97 28.41
CA GLU A 66 1.50 -13.35 29.64
C GLU A 66 0.32 -14.31 29.39
N MET A 67 -0.34 -14.19 28.23
CA MET A 67 -1.50 -15.01 27.85
C MET A 67 -1.10 -16.35 27.24
N TYR A 68 0.00 -16.37 26.50
CA TYR A 68 0.42 -17.54 25.72
C TYR A 68 1.89 -17.90 26.00
N SER A 69 2.17 -19.20 26.07
CA SER A 69 3.54 -19.71 26.25
C SER A 69 4.37 -19.74 24.96
N HIS A 70 3.78 -19.34 23.84
CA HIS A 70 4.41 -19.35 22.50
C HIS A 70 5.02 -18.01 22.14
N ARG A 71 6.04 -18.04 21.28
CA ARG A 71 6.57 -16.82 20.66
C ARG A 71 5.65 -16.36 19.55
N PRO A 72 5.16 -15.10 19.56
CA PRO A 72 4.28 -14.62 18.52
C PRO A 72 4.99 -14.41 17.19
N ILE A 73 4.26 -14.69 16.10
CA ILE A 73 4.53 -14.17 14.78
C ILE A 73 3.71 -12.89 14.64
N PHE A 74 4.39 -11.77 14.45
CA PHE A 74 3.76 -10.45 14.43
C PHE A 74 3.25 -10.11 13.02
N PHE A 75 1.98 -9.74 12.94
CA PHE A 75 1.33 -9.14 11.78
C PHE A 75 0.80 -7.76 12.16
N LEU A 76 1.50 -6.72 11.78
CA LEU A 76 1.26 -5.35 12.21
C LEU A 76 0.78 -4.52 11.00
N ASP A 77 -0.53 -4.38 10.88
CA ASP A 77 -1.18 -3.71 9.75
C ASP A 77 -1.25 -2.20 9.96
N GLU A 78 -0.84 -1.41 8.95
CA GLU A 78 -0.78 0.06 8.93
C GLU A 78 0.00 0.66 10.13
N ILE A 79 1.10 0.00 10.54
CA ILE A 79 1.89 0.36 11.73
C ILE A 79 2.50 1.76 11.68
N GLN A 80 2.65 2.37 10.49
CA GLN A 80 3.20 3.73 10.33
C GLN A 80 2.35 4.83 11.00
N ILE A 81 1.18 4.48 11.53
CA ILE A 81 0.33 5.38 12.33
C ILE A 81 1.01 5.65 13.69
N VAL A 82 1.69 4.66 14.24
CA VAL A 82 2.39 4.77 15.53
C VAL A 82 3.72 5.50 15.34
N PRO A 83 4.00 6.58 16.08
CA PRO A 83 5.31 7.24 16.03
C PRO A 83 6.44 6.28 16.43
N HIS A 84 7.58 6.38 15.75
CA HIS A 84 8.80 5.59 16.05
C HIS A 84 8.62 4.06 16.02
N TRP A 85 7.61 3.56 15.33
CA TRP A 85 7.31 2.14 15.19
C TRP A 85 8.50 1.32 14.64
N GLU A 86 9.34 1.94 13.79
CA GLU A 86 10.48 1.30 13.14
C GLU A 86 11.53 0.81 14.15
N GLN A 87 11.65 1.49 15.29
CA GLN A 87 12.56 1.08 16.38
C GLN A 87 12.05 -0.19 17.08
N PHE A 88 10.76 -0.26 17.34
CA PHE A 88 10.11 -1.45 17.90
C PHE A 88 10.26 -2.66 16.98
N VAL A 89 9.90 -2.51 15.72
CA VAL A 89 9.95 -3.58 14.72
C VAL A 89 11.39 -4.06 14.49
N ARG A 90 12.36 -3.15 14.44
CA ARG A 90 13.79 -3.47 14.39
C ARG A 90 14.21 -4.33 15.60
N ARG A 91 13.81 -3.92 16.80
CA ARG A 91 14.11 -4.65 18.04
C ARG A 91 13.52 -6.05 18.03
N LEU A 92 12.27 -6.22 17.54
CA LEU A 92 11.68 -7.54 17.35
C LEU A 92 12.51 -8.42 16.41
N ALA A 93 12.96 -7.87 15.29
CA ALA A 93 13.79 -8.59 14.33
C ALA A 93 15.15 -8.99 14.95
N ASP A 94 15.81 -8.10 15.73
CA ASP A 94 17.04 -8.39 16.44
C ASP A 94 16.86 -9.50 17.50
N GLN A 95 15.68 -9.55 18.13
CA GLN A 95 15.28 -10.62 19.04
C GLN A 95 14.82 -11.90 18.32
N LYS A 96 14.94 -11.96 16.99
CA LYS A 96 14.54 -13.12 16.16
C LYS A 96 13.06 -13.45 16.19
N TYR A 97 12.19 -12.46 16.37
CA TYR A 97 10.78 -12.61 16.08
C TYR A 97 10.56 -12.57 14.57
N ARG A 98 9.52 -13.24 14.13
CA ARG A 98 9.02 -13.19 12.76
C ARG A 98 8.01 -12.06 12.66
N VAL A 99 8.24 -11.12 11.74
CA VAL A 99 7.49 -9.86 11.71
C VAL A 99 7.07 -9.53 10.28
N TYR A 100 5.80 -9.30 10.10
CA TYR A 100 5.18 -8.79 8.89
C TYR A 100 4.54 -7.44 9.18
N VAL A 101 4.88 -6.43 8.42
CA VAL A 101 4.31 -5.09 8.58
C VAL A 101 3.72 -4.59 7.27
N THR A 102 2.64 -3.80 7.35
CA THR A 102 2.17 -3.04 6.20
C THR A 102 2.23 -1.56 6.44
N GLY A 103 2.26 -0.81 5.35
CA GLY A 103 2.06 0.62 5.38
C GLY A 103 1.69 1.19 4.01
N SER A 104 0.79 2.17 4.02
CA SER A 104 0.21 2.76 2.81
C SER A 104 1.02 3.94 2.25
N ASN A 105 2.26 4.18 2.72
CA ASN A 105 2.79 5.51 2.65
C ASN A 105 4.22 5.62 2.12
N ALA A 106 4.50 6.75 1.44
CA ALA A 106 5.84 7.19 1.10
C ALA A 106 6.79 7.24 2.33
N LYS A 107 6.27 7.43 3.55
CA LYS A 107 7.06 7.27 4.78
C LYS A 107 7.70 5.88 4.90
N MET A 108 7.01 4.82 4.49
CA MET A 108 7.55 3.45 4.50
C MET A 108 8.68 3.26 3.49
N LEU A 109 8.81 4.17 2.52
CA LEU A 109 9.87 4.18 1.51
C LEU A 109 10.97 5.20 1.82
N SER A 110 10.89 5.91 2.95
CA SER A 110 11.89 6.89 3.31
C SER A 110 13.25 6.22 3.53
N LYS A 111 14.32 6.95 3.21
CA LYS A 111 15.70 6.51 3.46
C LYS A 111 15.91 6.13 4.94
N ASP A 112 15.22 6.83 5.83
CA ASP A 112 15.32 6.63 7.28
C ASP A 112 14.79 5.24 7.68
N ILE A 113 13.67 4.82 7.12
CA ILE A 113 13.12 3.48 7.38
C ILE A 113 13.99 2.40 6.75
N ALA A 114 14.42 2.59 5.50
CA ALA A 114 15.34 1.66 4.84
C ALA A 114 16.65 1.50 5.64
N THR A 115 17.15 2.58 6.23
CA THR A 115 18.35 2.57 7.07
C THR A 115 18.07 1.90 8.42
N THR A 116 16.96 2.22 9.07
CA THR A 116 16.62 1.69 10.41
C THR A 116 16.30 0.20 10.36
N LEU A 117 15.58 -0.26 9.35
CA LEU A 117 15.25 -1.68 9.17
C LEU A 117 16.38 -2.48 8.53
N GLY A 118 17.36 -1.83 7.95
CA GLY A 118 18.57 -2.25 7.27
C GLY A 118 18.87 -3.75 7.24
N GLY A 119 18.60 -4.43 6.11
CA GLY A 119 18.95 -5.83 5.88
C GLY A 119 18.17 -6.87 6.70
N ARG A 120 17.29 -6.45 7.63
CA ARG A 120 16.46 -7.34 8.45
C ARG A 120 15.11 -7.65 7.84
N PHE A 121 14.67 -6.81 6.90
CA PHE A 121 13.37 -6.88 6.26
C PHE A 121 13.49 -6.90 4.74
N MET A 122 12.66 -7.71 4.12
CA MET A 122 12.44 -7.71 2.67
C MET A 122 11.29 -6.76 2.36
N ILE A 123 11.55 -5.77 1.50
CA ILE A 123 10.49 -4.86 1.04
C ILE A 123 9.75 -5.51 -0.11
N GLN A 124 8.46 -5.71 0.06
CA GLN A 124 7.56 -6.23 -0.95
C GLN A 124 6.61 -5.13 -1.42
N TYR A 125 6.76 -4.71 -2.65
CA TYR A 125 5.86 -3.73 -3.26
C TYR A 125 4.56 -4.40 -3.69
N VAL A 126 3.43 -3.87 -3.22
CA VAL A 126 2.09 -4.32 -3.57
C VAL A 126 1.46 -3.28 -4.49
N TYR A 127 1.15 -3.72 -5.69
CA TYR A 127 0.53 -2.91 -6.74
C TYR A 127 -0.94 -3.33 -6.94
N PRO A 128 -1.77 -2.47 -7.56
CA PRO A 128 -3.03 -2.93 -8.11
C PRO A 128 -2.80 -4.12 -9.04
N PHE A 129 -3.80 -4.95 -9.25
CA PHE A 129 -3.69 -6.11 -10.12
C PHE A 129 -3.12 -5.74 -11.50
N SER A 130 -2.14 -6.49 -11.95
CA SER A 130 -1.74 -6.50 -13.35
C SER A 130 -2.92 -6.95 -14.22
N PHE A 131 -2.88 -6.68 -15.52
CA PHE A 131 -3.94 -7.14 -16.43
C PHE A 131 -4.14 -8.67 -16.40
N ARG A 132 -3.04 -9.41 -16.20
CA ARG A 132 -3.08 -10.86 -16.06
C ARG A 132 -3.84 -11.30 -14.79
N GLU A 133 -3.53 -10.69 -13.66
CA GLU A 133 -4.23 -10.94 -12.39
C GLU A 133 -5.69 -10.51 -12.46
N TYR A 134 -5.97 -9.37 -13.09
CA TYR A 134 -7.33 -8.90 -13.37
C TYR A 134 -8.13 -9.92 -14.18
N LEU A 135 -7.57 -10.48 -15.27
CA LEU A 135 -8.22 -11.51 -16.06
C LEU A 135 -8.50 -12.77 -15.22
N SER A 136 -7.49 -13.24 -14.47
CA SER A 136 -7.62 -14.40 -13.59
C SER A 136 -8.72 -14.21 -12.55
N SER A 137 -8.79 -13.04 -11.94
CA SER A 137 -9.81 -12.69 -10.94
C SER A 137 -11.23 -12.57 -11.53
N ASN A 138 -11.33 -12.36 -12.85
CA ASN A 138 -12.60 -12.40 -13.59
C ASN A 138 -12.92 -13.80 -14.15
N GLY A 139 -12.19 -14.84 -13.74
CA GLY A 139 -12.42 -16.22 -14.19
C GLY A 139 -11.96 -16.53 -15.62
N VAL A 140 -11.20 -15.62 -16.24
CA VAL A 140 -10.70 -15.79 -17.60
C VAL A 140 -9.54 -16.79 -17.61
N GLN A 141 -9.61 -17.79 -18.49
CA GLN A 141 -8.53 -18.75 -18.69
C GLN A 141 -7.33 -18.07 -19.34
N LEU A 142 -6.13 -18.30 -18.78
CA LEU A 142 -4.90 -17.59 -19.19
C LEU A 142 -4.03 -18.43 -20.16
N ASP A 143 -4.56 -19.54 -20.73
CA ASP A 143 -3.82 -20.27 -21.74
C ASP A 143 -3.86 -19.55 -23.10
N LYS A 144 -2.80 -19.74 -23.88
CA LYS A 144 -2.62 -19.04 -25.15
C LYS A 144 -3.70 -19.35 -26.18
N LEU A 145 -4.18 -20.60 -26.21
CA LEU A 145 -5.17 -21.06 -27.18
C LEU A 145 -6.53 -20.46 -26.86
N TRP A 146 -6.89 -20.45 -25.58
CA TRP A 146 -8.14 -19.82 -25.13
C TRP A 146 -8.16 -18.33 -25.44
N ILE A 147 -7.07 -17.60 -25.12
CA ILE A 147 -6.92 -16.16 -25.39
C ILE A 147 -7.05 -15.88 -26.90
N TYR A 148 -6.44 -16.71 -27.76
CA TYR A 148 -6.53 -16.55 -29.21
C TYR A 148 -7.98 -16.72 -29.70
N LYS A 149 -8.68 -17.75 -29.23
CA LYS A 149 -10.08 -18.03 -29.62
C LYS A 149 -11.06 -17.00 -29.08
N ASN A 150 -10.80 -16.42 -27.92
CA ASN A 150 -11.70 -15.48 -27.23
C ASN A 150 -11.16 -14.04 -27.23
N ARG A 151 -10.46 -13.66 -28.30
CA ARG A 151 -9.80 -12.34 -28.39
C ARG A 151 -10.74 -11.16 -28.14
N SER A 152 -11.97 -11.21 -28.62
CA SER A 152 -12.98 -10.14 -28.41
C SER A 152 -13.32 -9.94 -26.94
N GLU A 153 -13.39 -11.01 -26.17
CA GLU A 153 -13.62 -10.97 -24.73
C GLU A 153 -12.42 -10.38 -23.99
N VAL A 154 -11.21 -10.81 -24.35
CA VAL A 154 -9.98 -10.27 -23.78
C VAL A 154 -9.84 -8.77 -24.07
N VAL A 155 -10.17 -8.30 -25.27
CA VAL A 155 -10.16 -6.87 -25.63
C VAL A 155 -11.17 -6.09 -24.78
N ARG A 156 -12.39 -6.60 -24.57
CA ARG A 156 -13.40 -5.97 -23.72
C ARG A 156 -12.90 -5.84 -22.26
N HIS A 157 -12.27 -6.88 -21.73
CA HIS A 157 -11.62 -6.84 -20.42
C HIS A 157 -10.48 -5.81 -20.38
N PHE A 158 -9.68 -5.73 -21.44
CA PHE A 158 -8.61 -4.76 -21.56
C PHE A 158 -9.14 -3.32 -21.58
N ASP A 159 -10.19 -3.02 -22.32
CA ASP A 159 -10.81 -1.70 -22.35
C ASP A 159 -11.29 -1.28 -20.95
N THR A 160 -11.88 -2.20 -20.21
CA THR A 160 -12.31 -1.94 -18.82
C THR A 160 -11.12 -1.70 -17.90
N TYR A 161 -10.11 -2.58 -17.97
CA TYR A 161 -8.90 -2.45 -17.18
C TYR A 161 -8.11 -1.17 -17.51
N PHE A 162 -8.02 -0.81 -18.80
CA PHE A 162 -7.33 0.41 -19.23
C PHE A 162 -8.00 1.69 -18.72
N ARG A 163 -9.34 1.67 -18.59
CA ARG A 163 -10.11 2.82 -18.10
C ARG A 163 -10.11 2.97 -16.59
N PHE A 164 -10.16 1.85 -15.86
CA PHE A 164 -10.41 1.85 -14.42
C PHE A 164 -9.25 1.29 -13.58
N GLY A 165 -8.26 0.66 -14.22
CA GLY A 165 -7.13 0.05 -13.54
C GLY A 165 -7.47 -1.28 -12.87
N GLY A 166 -6.56 -1.75 -12.02
CA GLY A 166 -6.60 -3.07 -11.40
C GLY A 166 -6.82 -3.03 -9.88
N PHE A 167 -7.49 -2.03 -9.32
CA PHE A 167 -7.82 -2.08 -7.90
C PHE A 167 -8.76 -3.23 -7.59
N PRO A 168 -8.48 -4.08 -6.57
CA PRO A 168 -9.30 -5.26 -6.28
C PRO A 168 -10.78 -4.96 -6.09
N GLU A 169 -11.11 -3.88 -5.40
CA GLU A 169 -12.50 -3.46 -5.13
C GLU A 169 -13.28 -3.10 -6.40
N LEU A 170 -12.59 -2.73 -7.49
CA LEU A 170 -13.25 -2.43 -8.76
C LEU A 170 -13.67 -3.66 -9.56
N LEU A 171 -13.27 -4.87 -9.13
CA LEU A 171 -13.71 -6.10 -9.79
C LEU A 171 -15.22 -6.30 -9.65
N VAL A 172 -15.77 -5.95 -8.49
CA VAL A 172 -17.19 -6.14 -8.15
C VAL A 172 -18.06 -4.92 -8.42
N ALA A 173 -17.46 -3.75 -8.67
CA ALA A 173 -18.18 -2.52 -8.97
C ALA A 173 -18.56 -2.44 -10.46
N GLU A 174 -19.60 -1.68 -10.80
CA GLU A 174 -20.05 -1.49 -12.17
C GLU A 174 -20.10 -0.02 -12.59
N GLY A 175 -19.88 0.22 -13.87
CA GLY A 175 -20.14 1.47 -14.59
C GLY A 175 -19.77 2.74 -13.84
N GLN A 176 -20.78 3.45 -13.34
CA GLN A 176 -20.64 4.72 -12.65
C GLN A 176 -19.98 4.58 -11.28
N GLU A 177 -20.21 3.47 -10.58
CA GLU A 177 -19.65 3.19 -9.27
C GLU A 177 -18.11 3.16 -9.30
N LYS A 178 -17.52 2.58 -10.36
CA LYS A 178 -16.05 2.58 -10.55
C LYS A 178 -15.49 3.99 -10.59
N ARG A 179 -16.16 4.91 -11.28
CA ARG A 179 -15.73 6.31 -11.37
C ARG A 179 -15.86 7.03 -10.04
N GLN A 180 -16.96 6.83 -9.32
CA GLN A 180 -17.19 7.42 -8.01
C GLN A 180 -16.17 6.92 -7.00
N TRP A 181 -15.89 5.62 -7.01
CA TRP A 181 -14.89 5.01 -6.14
C TRP A 181 -13.48 5.57 -6.41
N LEU A 182 -13.05 5.62 -7.68
CA LEU A 182 -11.75 6.20 -8.05
C LEU A 182 -11.64 7.67 -7.66
N SER A 183 -12.71 8.45 -7.85
CA SER A 183 -12.74 9.85 -7.44
C SER A 183 -12.64 10.00 -5.92
N SER A 184 -13.34 9.15 -5.17
CA SER A 184 -13.29 9.12 -3.71
C SER A 184 -11.89 8.74 -3.21
N LEU A 185 -11.28 7.70 -3.78
CA LEU A 185 -9.92 7.29 -3.45
C LEU A 185 -8.89 8.39 -3.77
N PHE A 186 -9.02 9.01 -4.95
CA PHE A 186 -8.16 10.12 -5.34
C PHE A 186 -8.26 11.28 -4.34
N ASN A 187 -9.47 11.68 -3.97
CA ASN A 187 -9.68 12.75 -3.00
C ASN A 187 -9.10 12.39 -1.62
N LYS A 188 -9.25 11.16 -1.16
CA LYS A 188 -8.68 10.70 0.11
C LYS A 188 -7.16 10.78 0.08
N ILE A 189 -6.51 10.31 -0.98
CA ILE A 189 -5.05 10.38 -1.14
C ILE A 189 -4.61 11.83 -1.30
N PHE A 190 -5.30 12.61 -2.15
CA PHE A 190 -4.94 14.00 -2.44
C PHE A 190 -5.02 14.87 -1.19
N PHE A 191 -6.15 14.89 -0.51
CA PHE A 191 -6.33 15.75 0.66
C PHE A 191 -5.68 15.19 1.93
N GLY A 192 -5.79 13.89 2.18
CA GLY A 192 -5.26 13.26 3.39
C GLY A 192 -3.76 13.00 3.33
N ASP A 193 -3.30 12.35 2.26
CA ASP A 193 -1.92 11.89 2.19
C ASP A 193 -0.96 12.92 1.56
N LEU A 194 -1.45 13.86 0.75
CA LEU A 194 -0.61 14.91 0.16
C LEU A 194 -0.83 16.26 0.84
N VAL A 195 -2.01 16.86 0.70
CA VAL A 195 -2.25 18.24 1.16
C VAL A 195 -2.08 18.37 2.67
N ALA A 196 -2.78 17.57 3.46
CA ALA A 196 -2.74 17.66 4.92
C ALA A 196 -1.37 17.30 5.47
N ARG A 197 -0.76 16.22 4.97
CA ARG A 197 0.54 15.73 5.46
C ARG A 197 1.69 16.71 5.23
N TYR A 198 1.77 17.28 4.03
CA TYR A 198 2.84 18.20 3.66
C TYR A 198 2.47 19.66 3.87
N SER A 199 1.31 19.92 4.52
CA SER A 199 0.81 21.27 4.80
C SER A 199 0.78 22.17 3.55
N ILE A 200 0.37 21.59 2.40
CA ILE A 200 0.38 22.28 1.12
C ILE A 200 -0.69 23.37 1.12
N ARG A 201 -0.27 24.63 1.02
CA ARG A 201 -1.17 25.79 1.05
C ARG A 201 -1.95 26.02 -0.25
N ASN A 202 -1.41 25.57 -1.38
CA ASN A 202 -2.02 25.77 -2.70
C ASN A 202 -2.44 24.43 -3.33
N ASP A 203 -3.52 23.85 -2.84
CA ASP A 203 -4.10 22.60 -3.31
C ASP A 203 -4.52 22.64 -4.78
N MET A 204 -4.97 23.83 -5.25
CA MET A 204 -5.39 24.02 -6.64
C MET A 204 -4.20 23.95 -7.60
N ALA A 205 -3.05 24.53 -7.25
CA ALA A 205 -1.83 24.41 -8.03
C ALA A 205 -1.35 22.96 -8.07
N LEU A 206 -1.45 22.23 -6.95
CA LEU A 206 -1.13 20.81 -6.89
C LEU A 206 -2.05 19.98 -7.80
N LYS A 207 -3.36 20.26 -7.83
CA LYS A 207 -4.30 19.58 -8.76
C LYS A 207 -3.91 19.79 -10.23
N VAL A 208 -3.54 21.03 -10.59
CA VAL A 208 -3.05 21.34 -11.96
C VAL A 208 -1.77 20.59 -12.26
N LEU A 209 -0.83 20.53 -11.31
CA LEU A 209 0.42 19.79 -11.46
C LEU A 209 0.15 18.29 -11.70
N ILE A 210 -0.69 17.65 -10.88
CA ILE A 210 -1.04 16.24 -11.04
C ILE A 210 -1.68 15.97 -12.40
N ARG A 211 -2.59 16.85 -12.84
CA ARG A 211 -3.20 16.74 -14.16
C ARG A 211 -2.13 16.82 -15.27
N LYS A 212 -1.20 17.77 -15.17
CA LYS A 212 -0.12 17.93 -16.16
C LYS A 212 0.84 16.75 -16.17
N LEU A 213 1.15 16.18 -15.02
CA LEU A 213 1.93 14.93 -14.92
C LEU A 213 1.19 13.76 -15.59
N ALA A 214 -0.10 13.61 -15.37
CA ALA A 214 -0.91 12.56 -16.00
C ALA A 214 -1.00 12.73 -17.53
N GLU A 215 -1.13 13.98 -18.03
CA GLU A 215 -1.14 14.29 -19.48
C GLU A 215 0.23 14.04 -20.13
N SER A 216 1.33 14.15 -19.37
CA SER A 216 2.70 14.05 -19.89
C SER A 216 3.38 12.71 -19.62
N VAL A 217 2.63 11.68 -19.28
CA VAL A 217 3.16 10.32 -19.12
C VAL A 217 3.94 9.90 -20.37
N LYS A 218 5.19 9.44 -20.19
CA LYS A 218 6.18 9.12 -21.26
C LYS A 218 6.86 10.32 -21.93
N GLN A 219 6.60 11.57 -21.53
CA GLN A 219 7.35 12.71 -22.04
C GLN A 219 8.40 13.14 -21.00
N PRO A 220 9.67 13.34 -21.38
CA PRO A 220 10.67 13.93 -20.50
C PRO A 220 10.21 15.30 -20.01
N SER A 221 10.21 15.50 -18.70
CA SER A 221 9.85 16.78 -18.09
C SER A 221 10.85 17.13 -16.99
N SER A 222 11.16 18.42 -16.83
CA SER A 222 11.94 18.92 -15.69
C SER A 222 11.04 19.58 -14.66
N PHE A 223 11.48 19.64 -13.42
CA PHE A 223 10.76 20.34 -12.35
C PHE A 223 10.51 21.82 -12.72
N THR A 224 11.50 22.48 -13.31
CA THR A 224 11.37 23.87 -13.81
C THR A 224 10.28 24.00 -14.87
N ARG A 225 10.22 23.08 -15.85
CA ARG A 225 9.17 23.07 -16.86
C ARG A 225 7.79 22.88 -16.27
N LEU A 226 7.65 21.99 -15.30
CA LEU A 226 6.40 21.74 -14.58
C LEU A 226 5.98 22.97 -13.76
N ALA A 227 6.91 23.61 -13.04
CA ALA A 227 6.65 24.84 -12.30
C ALA A 227 6.15 25.97 -13.22
N ASN A 228 6.80 26.17 -14.37
CA ASN A 228 6.40 27.17 -15.36
C ASN A 228 5.01 26.87 -15.96
N LEU A 229 4.72 25.61 -16.27
CA LEU A 229 3.41 25.18 -16.77
C LEU A 229 2.28 25.45 -15.75
N VAL A 230 2.51 25.17 -14.47
CA VAL A 230 1.53 25.47 -13.42
C VAL A 230 1.40 26.97 -13.25
N SER A 231 2.49 27.72 -13.23
CA SER A 231 2.49 29.18 -13.08
C SER A 231 1.78 29.90 -14.23
N SER A 232 1.85 29.37 -15.45
CA SER A 232 1.13 29.93 -16.63
C SER A 232 -0.40 29.86 -16.50
N THR A 233 -0.93 29.03 -15.59
CA THR A 233 -2.37 28.96 -15.28
C THR A 233 -2.81 29.98 -14.23
N GLY A 234 -1.99 30.97 -13.90
CA GLY A 234 -2.25 31.99 -12.87
C GLY A 234 -2.01 31.50 -11.43
N LYS A 235 -1.46 30.30 -11.25
CA LYS A 235 -1.18 29.69 -9.96
C LYS A 235 0.32 29.64 -9.72
N LYS A 236 0.88 30.53 -8.92
CA LYS A 236 2.32 30.50 -8.58
C LYS A 236 2.66 29.25 -7.76
N ILE A 237 3.63 28.51 -8.23
CA ILE A 237 4.25 27.36 -7.52
C ILE A 237 5.75 27.49 -7.70
N THR A 238 6.50 27.15 -6.64
CA THR A 238 7.97 27.14 -6.71
C THR A 238 8.46 25.72 -7.03
N THR A 239 9.70 25.64 -7.54
CA THR A 239 10.36 24.35 -7.79
C THR A 239 10.45 23.51 -6.52
N ASP A 240 10.71 24.15 -5.36
CA ASP A 240 10.81 23.50 -4.05
C ASP A 240 9.48 22.86 -3.58
N THR A 241 8.35 23.31 -4.14
CA THR A 241 7.04 22.71 -3.86
C THR A 241 6.79 21.45 -4.71
N ILE A 242 7.55 21.27 -5.78
CA ILE A 242 7.42 20.16 -6.73
C ILE A 242 8.38 19.01 -6.38
N ILE A 243 9.50 19.33 -5.75
CA ILE A 243 10.49 18.38 -5.22
C ILE A 243 9.99 17.78 -3.90
#